data_73e9ada4a94cbdde9ae33d0dbe78b5f9
#
_entry.id   73e9ada4a94cbdde9ae33d0dbe78b5f9
#
_cell.length_a   1.000
_cell.length_b   1.000
_cell.length_c   1.000
_cell.angle_alpha   90.00
_cell.angle_beta   90.00
_cell.angle_gamma   90.00
#
_symmetry.space_group_name_H-M   'P 1'
#
loop_
_entity.id
_entity.type
_entity.pdbx_description
1 polymer ?
#
loop_
_entity_poly.entity_id
_entity_poly.type
_entity_poly.pdbx_seq_one_letter_code
_entity_poly.pdbx_strand_id
1 'polypeptide(L)'
;MTSAAPPPLSAIALICTLKGRDAPSSSDLIADQLLGQLRSGGVECEKVRCVDLSLLPGVEADMGEGDDWPALLAKIKSANILVMSTPTWVGHMSSVAQRVLERLDAELSDQDHAGRPRMVGKVALAAVVGNEDGAHKIVADLFQALNDIGFSIPAQGCTYWNGEAMQGVDYLELDQTPEAVATTTAAAARNAAHLAEVLRQSPYPPYAGPD
;
A
#
# COMPACT_ATOMS: atom_id res chain seq x y z
N MET A 1 -35.87 -10.54 -9.30
CA MET A 1 -34.80 -9.65 -9.76
C MET A 1 -33.50 -10.25 -9.29
N THR A 2 -32.72 -10.86 -10.13
CA THR A 2 -31.39 -11.36 -9.81
C THR A 2 -30.48 -10.14 -9.61
N SER A 3 -30.12 -9.83 -8.38
CA SER A 3 -29.08 -8.84 -8.09
C SER A 3 -27.79 -9.31 -8.78
N ALA A 4 -27.23 -8.49 -9.64
CA ALA A 4 -25.91 -8.76 -10.20
C ALA A 4 -24.91 -8.91 -9.06
N ALA A 5 -24.01 -9.88 -9.15
CA ALA A 5 -22.94 -10.01 -8.16
C ALA A 5 -22.16 -8.69 -8.06
N PRO A 6 -21.74 -8.29 -6.86
CA PRO A 6 -20.94 -7.07 -6.72
C PRO A 6 -19.64 -7.23 -7.52
N PRO A 7 -19.06 -6.11 -8.02
CA PRO A 7 -17.78 -6.17 -8.73
C PRO A 7 -16.69 -6.77 -7.83
N PRO A 8 -15.67 -7.40 -8.39
CA PRO A 8 -14.54 -7.93 -7.63
C PRO A 8 -13.87 -6.82 -6.80
N LEU A 9 -13.22 -7.20 -5.70
CA LEU A 9 -12.34 -6.27 -4.99
C LEU A 9 -11.15 -5.92 -5.87
N SER A 10 -10.62 -4.71 -5.70
CA SER A 10 -9.44 -4.23 -6.41
C SER A 10 -8.34 -3.78 -5.47
N ALA A 11 -7.10 -3.99 -5.88
CA ALA A 11 -5.90 -3.58 -5.15
C ALA A 11 -4.94 -2.81 -6.06
N ILE A 12 -4.30 -1.79 -5.51
CA ILE A 12 -3.19 -1.09 -6.15
C ILE A 12 -1.95 -1.19 -5.29
N ALA A 13 -0.82 -1.60 -5.87
CA ALA A 13 0.48 -1.58 -5.21
C ALA A 13 1.33 -0.40 -5.71
N LEU A 14 1.81 0.41 -4.78
CA LEU A 14 2.75 1.48 -5.02
C LEU A 14 4.17 0.98 -4.69
N ILE A 15 4.98 0.84 -5.72
CA ILE A 15 6.36 0.38 -5.59
C ILE A 15 7.26 1.59 -5.42
N CYS A 16 7.68 1.80 -4.17
CA CYS A 16 8.47 2.96 -3.76
C CYS A 16 9.99 2.68 -3.78
N THR A 17 10.43 1.86 -4.73
CA THR A 17 11.86 1.67 -5.01
C THR A 17 12.50 2.95 -5.55
N LEU A 18 13.82 3.10 -5.39
CA LEU A 18 14.59 4.18 -6.01
C LEU A 18 15.11 3.80 -7.42
N LYS A 19 14.86 2.56 -7.86
CA LYS A 19 15.29 2.02 -9.16
C LYS A 19 14.18 2.22 -10.19
N GLY A 20 14.50 2.78 -11.37
CA GLY A 20 13.56 2.97 -12.49
C GLY A 20 13.07 1.66 -13.09
N ARG A 21 12.12 1.76 -14.03
CA ARG A 21 11.34 0.67 -14.62
C ARG A 21 12.14 -0.55 -15.05
N ASP A 22 13.27 -0.34 -15.69
CA ASP A 22 14.06 -1.42 -16.31
C ASP A 22 15.04 -2.08 -15.33
N ALA A 23 15.14 -1.56 -14.10
CA ALA A 23 16.03 -2.12 -13.10
C ALA A 23 15.28 -3.11 -12.17
N PRO A 24 15.82 -4.32 -11.92
CA PRO A 24 15.24 -5.25 -10.98
C PRO A 24 15.21 -4.68 -9.57
N SER A 25 14.12 -4.94 -8.83
CA SER A 25 13.89 -4.37 -7.50
C SER A 25 13.32 -5.40 -6.54
N SER A 26 13.95 -5.56 -5.38
CA SER A 26 13.45 -6.42 -4.30
C SER A 26 12.07 -5.98 -3.81
N SER A 27 11.80 -4.66 -3.76
CA SER A 27 10.47 -4.14 -3.41
C SER A 27 9.40 -4.49 -4.45
N ASP A 28 9.79 -4.58 -5.72
CA ASP A 28 8.89 -5.01 -6.78
C ASP A 28 8.55 -6.50 -6.64
N LEU A 29 9.56 -7.32 -6.37
CA LEU A 29 9.38 -8.77 -6.18
C LEU A 29 8.46 -9.10 -4.99
N ILE A 30 8.69 -8.52 -3.81
CA ILE A 30 7.87 -8.81 -2.63
C ILE A 30 6.42 -8.30 -2.82
N ALA A 31 6.24 -7.18 -3.53
CA ALA A 31 4.92 -6.68 -3.91
C ALA A 31 4.22 -7.63 -4.90
N ASP A 32 4.93 -8.15 -5.90
CA ASP A 32 4.36 -9.12 -6.85
C ASP A 32 3.91 -10.41 -6.16
N GLN A 33 4.65 -10.88 -5.15
CA GLN A 33 4.27 -12.03 -4.34
C GLN A 33 2.98 -11.75 -3.55
N LEU A 34 2.87 -10.57 -2.94
CA LEU A 34 1.66 -10.16 -2.20
C LEU A 34 0.46 -10.00 -3.15
N LEU A 35 0.64 -9.34 -4.29
CA LEU A 35 -0.39 -9.22 -5.33
C LEU A 35 -0.80 -10.57 -5.91
N GLY A 36 0.15 -11.50 -6.04
CA GLY A 36 -0.13 -12.89 -6.45
C GLY A 36 -1.08 -13.60 -5.49
N GLN A 37 -0.89 -13.43 -4.18
CA GLN A 37 -1.80 -13.96 -3.15
C GLN A 37 -3.18 -13.30 -3.20
N LEU A 38 -3.24 -11.98 -3.40
CA LEU A 38 -4.51 -11.26 -3.58
C LEU A 38 -5.27 -11.72 -4.82
N ARG A 39 -4.58 -11.87 -5.97
CA ARG A 39 -5.18 -12.40 -7.22
C ARG A 39 -5.72 -13.81 -7.05
N SER A 40 -5.00 -14.67 -6.32
CA SER A 40 -5.47 -16.02 -6.00
C SER A 40 -6.75 -16.02 -5.15
N GLY A 41 -6.96 -14.95 -4.39
CA GLY A 41 -8.19 -14.67 -3.64
C GLY A 41 -9.29 -13.95 -4.44
N GLY A 42 -9.12 -13.76 -5.75
CA GLY A 42 -10.11 -13.12 -6.63
C GLY A 42 -10.08 -11.58 -6.62
N VAL A 43 -8.99 -10.97 -6.13
CA VAL A 43 -8.81 -9.51 -6.15
C VAL A 43 -8.15 -9.09 -7.46
N GLU A 44 -8.70 -8.09 -8.15
CA GLU A 44 -8.07 -7.47 -9.31
C GLU A 44 -6.92 -6.56 -8.84
N CYS A 45 -5.73 -6.73 -9.43
CA CYS A 45 -4.53 -6.05 -8.93
C CYS A 45 -3.83 -5.25 -10.03
N GLU A 46 -3.54 -3.99 -9.71
CA GLU A 46 -2.66 -3.09 -10.47
C GLU A 46 -1.37 -2.82 -9.68
N LYS A 47 -0.30 -2.49 -10.39
CA LYS A 47 1.00 -2.14 -9.83
C LYS A 47 1.53 -0.87 -10.49
N VAL A 48 2.02 0.07 -9.70
CA VAL A 48 2.62 1.33 -10.17
C VAL A 48 3.98 1.51 -9.52
N ARG A 49 5.02 1.73 -10.31
CA ARG A 49 6.36 2.08 -9.84
C ARG A 49 6.46 3.60 -9.73
N CYS A 50 6.45 4.11 -8.52
CA CYS A 50 6.30 5.55 -8.26
C CYS A 50 7.46 6.40 -8.79
N VAL A 51 8.68 5.87 -8.84
CA VAL A 51 9.85 6.59 -9.35
C VAL A 51 9.79 6.85 -10.87
N ASP A 52 8.92 6.13 -11.59
CA ASP A 52 8.69 6.33 -13.03
C ASP A 52 7.68 7.45 -13.33
N LEU A 53 7.10 8.05 -12.28
CA LEU A 53 6.16 9.15 -12.34
C LEU A 53 6.81 10.44 -11.83
N SER A 54 6.39 11.56 -12.39
CA SER A 54 6.74 12.89 -11.87
C SER A 54 5.82 13.23 -10.69
N LEU A 55 6.13 12.69 -9.51
CA LEU A 55 5.42 13.03 -8.28
C LEU A 55 6.07 14.26 -7.66
N LEU A 56 5.51 15.44 -7.90
CA LEU A 56 6.04 16.68 -7.36
C LEU A 56 5.95 16.71 -5.83
N PRO A 57 6.95 17.29 -5.13
CA PRO A 57 6.90 17.44 -3.68
C PRO A 57 5.79 18.42 -3.29
N GLY A 58 5.11 18.14 -2.18
CA GLY A 58 4.03 18.98 -1.66
C GLY A 58 2.98 18.16 -0.92
N VAL A 59 1.98 18.85 -0.40
CA VAL A 59 0.87 18.29 0.39
C VAL A 59 -0.50 18.60 -0.20
N GLU A 60 -0.54 19.12 -1.44
CA GLU A 60 -1.79 19.41 -2.14
C GLU A 60 -2.20 18.23 -3.04
N ALA A 61 -3.49 18.15 -3.36
CA ALA A 61 -4.02 17.13 -4.27
C ALA A 61 -3.47 17.26 -5.70
N ASP A 62 -3.08 18.47 -6.10
CA ASP A 62 -2.47 18.80 -7.40
C ASP A 62 -1.43 19.92 -7.18
N MET A 63 -0.17 19.63 -7.53
CA MET A 63 0.94 20.59 -7.43
C MET A 63 1.18 21.34 -8.74
N GLY A 64 0.30 21.19 -9.73
CA GLY A 64 0.31 21.94 -10.97
C GLY A 64 0.95 21.20 -12.15
N GLU A 65 1.44 21.97 -13.12
CA GLU A 65 1.93 21.44 -14.39
C GLU A 65 3.07 20.42 -14.20
N GLY A 66 2.91 19.26 -14.82
CA GLY A 66 3.89 18.17 -14.77
C GLY A 66 3.77 17.25 -13.55
N ASP A 67 2.72 17.39 -12.74
CA ASP A 67 2.44 16.50 -11.62
C ASP A 67 1.59 15.29 -12.04
N ASP A 68 2.17 14.09 -11.97
CA ASP A 68 1.44 12.86 -12.25
C ASP A 68 0.59 12.35 -11.06
N TRP A 69 0.71 13.01 -9.89
CA TRP A 69 0.00 12.59 -8.68
C TRP A 69 -1.51 12.56 -8.82
N PRO A 70 -2.21 13.54 -9.43
CA PRO A 70 -3.66 13.50 -9.54
C PRO A 70 -4.18 12.23 -10.23
N ALA A 71 -3.47 11.76 -11.27
CA ALA A 71 -3.82 10.53 -11.96
C ALA A 71 -3.57 9.28 -11.10
N LEU A 72 -2.47 9.25 -10.35
CA LEU A 72 -2.17 8.18 -9.40
C LEU A 72 -3.17 8.16 -8.24
N LEU A 73 -3.49 9.31 -7.68
CA LEU A 73 -4.47 9.48 -6.61
C LEU A 73 -5.85 8.96 -7.02
N ALA A 74 -6.29 9.24 -8.25
CA ALA A 74 -7.55 8.72 -8.77
C ALA A 74 -7.58 7.18 -8.76
N LYS A 75 -6.47 6.51 -9.10
CA LYS A 75 -6.34 5.06 -9.02
C LYS A 75 -6.38 4.55 -7.58
N ILE A 76 -5.70 5.22 -6.65
CA ILE A 76 -5.75 4.89 -5.22
C ILE A 76 -7.19 5.02 -4.69
N LYS A 77 -7.88 6.09 -5.05
CA LYS A 77 -9.28 6.33 -4.68
C LYS A 77 -10.23 5.27 -5.24
N SER A 78 -9.95 4.70 -6.39
CA SER A 78 -10.79 3.65 -6.99
C SER A 78 -10.55 2.26 -6.39
N ALA A 79 -9.37 1.99 -5.82
CA ALA A 79 -9.01 0.69 -5.26
C ALA A 79 -9.61 0.47 -3.86
N ASN A 80 -9.90 -0.78 -3.52
CA ASN A 80 -10.33 -1.19 -2.17
C ASN A 80 -9.13 -1.42 -1.24
N ILE A 81 -7.99 -1.83 -1.79
CA ILE A 81 -6.78 -2.19 -1.05
C ILE A 81 -5.59 -1.42 -1.63
N LEU A 82 -4.86 -0.72 -0.75
CA LEU A 82 -3.58 -0.10 -1.06
C LEU A 82 -2.45 -0.97 -0.51
N VAL A 83 -1.44 -1.25 -1.31
CA VAL A 83 -0.19 -1.89 -0.88
C VAL A 83 0.94 -0.87 -1.02
N MET A 84 1.59 -0.54 0.09
CA MET A 84 2.81 0.27 0.10
C MET A 84 4.02 -0.64 0.15
N SER A 85 4.79 -0.70 -0.95
CA SER A 85 6.02 -1.48 -1.00
C SER A 85 7.24 -0.59 -1.04
N THR A 86 8.13 -0.73 -0.05
CA THR A 86 9.30 0.13 0.10
C THR A 86 10.56 -0.66 0.48
N PRO A 87 11.73 -0.26 -0.04
CA PRO A 87 12.99 -0.74 0.50
C PRO A 87 13.28 -0.10 1.86
N THR A 88 14.14 -0.75 2.63
CA THR A 88 14.76 -0.15 3.82
C THR A 88 16.04 0.58 3.43
N TRP A 89 16.17 1.83 3.84
CA TRP A 89 17.38 2.64 3.69
C TRP A 89 17.71 3.35 5.01
N VAL A 90 18.86 3.02 5.59
CA VAL A 90 19.30 3.60 6.88
C VAL A 90 18.21 3.45 7.95
N GLY A 91 17.57 2.27 8.01
CA GLY A 91 16.49 1.96 8.96
C GLY A 91 15.15 2.67 8.68
N HIS A 92 14.97 3.31 7.50
CA HIS A 92 13.77 4.09 7.14
C HIS A 92 13.21 3.64 5.79
N MET A 93 11.95 4.00 5.53
CA MET A 93 11.37 3.87 4.20
C MET A 93 12.08 4.76 3.19
N SER A 94 11.96 4.47 1.91
CA SER A 94 12.54 5.30 0.86
C SER A 94 11.92 6.70 0.84
N SER A 95 12.65 7.68 0.31
CA SER A 95 12.13 9.04 0.07
C SER A 95 10.92 9.04 -0.87
N VAL A 96 10.80 8.05 -1.74
CA VAL A 96 9.64 7.89 -2.62
C VAL A 96 8.40 7.48 -1.81
N ALA A 97 8.54 6.55 -0.84
CA ALA A 97 7.43 6.18 0.04
C ALA A 97 7.03 7.35 0.94
N GLN A 98 7.99 8.08 1.48
CA GLN A 98 7.73 9.28 2.27
C GLN A 98 6.98 10.33 1.44
N ARG A 99 7.38 10.57 0.19
CA ARG A 99 6.68 11.48 -0.72
C ARG A 99 5.24 11.05 -0.98
N VAL A 100 4.99 9.77 -1.16
CA VAL A 100 3.62 9.26 -1.33
C VAL A 100 2.77 9.58 -0.11
N LEU A 101 3.29 9.41 1.12
CA LEU A 101 2.56 9.77 2.34
C LEU A 101 2.29 11.28 2.42
N GLU A 102 3.29 12.12 2.10
CA GLU A 102 3.12 13.58 2.05
C GLU A 102 2.06 14.01 1.03
N ARG A 103 2.01 13.34 -0.12
CA ARG A 103 0.98 13.63 -1.14
C ARG A 103 -0.41 13.12 -0.75
N LEU A 104 -0.50 12.07 0.05
CA LEU A 104 -1.76 11.57 0.60
C LEU A 104 -2.32 12.47 1.71
N ASP A 105 -1.53 13.38 2.30
CA ASP A 105 -1.96 14.30 3.34
C ASP A 105 -3.15 15.16 2.91
N ALA A 106 -3.22 15.56 1.64
CA ALA A 106 -4.35 16.29 1.08
C ALA A 106 -5.71 15.61 1.31
N GLU A 107 -5.71 14.28 1.45
CA GLU A 107 -6.93 13.49 1.62
C GLU A 107 -7.55 13.58 3.02
N LEU A 108 -6.81 14.13 4.00
CA LEU A 108 -7.32 14.39 5.34
C LEU A 108 -8.49 15.40 5.32
N SER A 109 -8.47 16.35 4.37
CA SER A 109 -9.50 17.37 4.20
C SER A 109 -10.58 17.00 3.17
N ASP A 110 -10.36 15.96 2.33
CA ASP A 110 -11.36 15.49 1.37
C ASP A 110 -12.33 14.51 2.03
N GLN A 111 -13.57 14.95 2.24
CA GLN A 111 -14.59 14.18 2.92
C GLN A 111 -15.70 13.72 1.96
N ASP A 112 -16.34 12.61 2.31
CA ASP A 112 -17.57 12.17 1.64
C ASP A 112 -18.79 12.92 2.21
N HIS A 113 -19.98 12.61 1.65
CA HIS A 113 -21.24 13.21 2.09
C HIS A 113 -21.63 12.84 3.54
N ALA A 114 -20.98 11.88 4.16
CA ALA A 114 -21.18 11.46 5.55
C ALA A 114 -20.12 12.06 6.50
N GLY A 115 -19.31 13.01 6.02
CA GLY A 115 -18.24 13.66 6.78
C GLY A 115 -17.02 12.79 7.04
N ARG A 116 -16.89 11.65 6.37
CA ARG A 116 -15.75 10.73 6.53
C ARG A 116 -14.63 11.07 5.54
N PRO A 117 -13.34 11.00 5.94
CA PRO A 117 -12.25 11.07 4.98
C PRO A 117 -12.45 10.05 3.85
N ARG A 118 -12.10 10.43 2.62
CA ARG A 118 -12.35 9.60 1.42
C ARG A 118 -11.70 8.22 1.45
N MET A 119 -10.64 8.04 2.24
CA MET A 119 -9.97 6.76 2.37
C MET A 119 -10.63 5.81 3.38
N VAL A 120 -11.59 6.29 4.16
CA VAL A 120 -12.35 5.46 5.10
C VAL A 120 -13.13 4.37 4.35
N GLY A 121 -13.00 3.14 4.83
CA GLY A 121 -13.55 1.96 4.17
C GLY A 121 -12.58 1.24 3.23
N LYS A 122 -11.37 1.77 3.04
CA LYS A 122 -10.28 1.11 2.31
C LYS A 122 -9.31 0.44 3.28
N VAL A 123 -8.58 -0.52 2.77
CA VAL A 123 -7.60 -1.32 3.53
C VAL A 123 -6.19 -0.97 3.05
N ALA A 124 -5.22 -0.90 3.97
CA ALA A 124 -3.83 -0.72 3.61
C ALA A 124 -2.94 -1.87 4.11
N LEU A 125 -1.95 -2.23 3.29
CA LEU A 125 -0.92 -3.23 3.54
C LEU A 125 0.46 -2.61 3.37
N ALA A 126 1.46 -3.15 4.09
CA ALA A 126 2.85 -2.82 3.91
C ALA A 126 3.67 -4.04 3.44
N ALA A 127 4.58 -3.82 2.49
CA ALA A 127 5.58 -4.78 2.05
C ALA A 127 6.97 -4.13 2.15
N VAL A 128 7.81 -4.58 3.07
CA VAL A 128 9.09 -3.94 3.36
C VAL A 128 10.23 -4.91 3.11
N VAL A 129 11.27 -4.48 2.42
CA VAL A 129 12.39 -5.34 2.09
C VAL A 129 13.72 -4.60 2.19
N GLY A 130 14.69 -5.22 2.79
CA GLY A 130 16.05 -4.70 2.87
C GLY A 130 17.04 -5.74 3.37
N ASN A 131 18.30 -5.55 3.09
CA ASN A 131 19.40 -6.33 3.67
C ASN A 131 19.92 -5.70 4.99
N GLU A 132 19.17 -4.78 5.56
CA GLU A 132 19.40 -4.14 6.85
C GLU A 132 18.13 -4.13 7.71
N ASP A 133 18.28 -3.93 9.01
CA ASP A 133 17.18 -3.84 9.96
C ASP A 133 16.40 -2.51 9.79
N GLY A 134 15.12 -2.52 10.19
CA GLY A 134 14.26 -1.33 10.14
C GLY A 134 12.81 -1.61 9.74
N ALA A 135 12.49 -2.83 9.32
CA ALA A 135 11.15 -3.13 8.81
C ALA A 135 10.04 -2.84 9.81
N HIS A 136 10.20 -3.19 11.10
CA HIS A 136 9.17 -2.93 12.12
C HIS A 136 8.93 -1.42 12.33
N LYS A 137 10.00 -0.61 12.31
CA LYS A 137 9.86 0.84 12.37
C LYS A 137 9.13 1.39 11.16
N ILE A 138 9.53 0.96 9.96
CA ILE A 138 8.91 1.39 8.71
C ILE A 138 7.42 1.02 8.68
N VAL A 139 7.07 -0.20 9.09
CA VAL A 139 5.68 -0.65 9.19
C VAL A 139 4.89 0.20 10.18
N ALA A 140 5.48 0.54 11.35
CA ALA A 140 4.82 1.39 12.33
C ALA A 140 4.55 2.80 11.78
N ASP A 141 5.53 3.41 11.11
CA ASP A 141 5.40 4.73 10.48
C ASP A 141 4.34 4.72 9.37
N LEU A 142 4.37 3.70 8.48
CA LEU A 142 3.39 3.54 7.40
C LEU A 142 1.97 3.34 7.95
N PHE A 143 1.81 2.46 8.94
CA PHE A 143 0.48 2.14 9.46
C PHE A 143 -0.12 3.29 10.24
N GLN A 144 0.67 4.04 11.02
CA GLN A 144 0.18 5.23 11.68
C GLN A 144 -0.28 6.27 10.65
N ALA A 145 0.56 6.61 9.67
CA ALA A 145 0.21 7.61 8.66
C ALA A 145 -1.02 7.19 7.82
N LEU A 146 -1.06 5.95 7.34
CA LEU A 146 -2.18 5.47 6.54
C LEU A 146 -3.48 5.38 7.34
N ASN A 147 -3.41 5.03 8.64
CA ASN A 147 -4.58 4.98 9.51
C ASN A 147 -5.13 6.39 9.78
N ASP A 148 -4.26 7.38 10.01
CA ASP A 148 -4.66 8.78 10.17
C ASP A 148 -5.36 9.32 8.91
N ILE A 149 -4.91 8.92 7.72
CA ILE A 149 -5.53 9.28 6.43
C ILE A 149 -6.90 8.57 6.23
N GLY A 150 -7.21 7.52 7.01
CA GLY A 150 -8.51 6.85 7.00
C GLY A 150 -8.48 5.39 6.54
N PHE A 151 -7.32 4.85 6.19
CA PHE A 151 -7.22 3.43 5.85
C PHE A 151 -7.35 2.54 7.09
N SER A 152 -8.01 1.41 6.92
CA SER A 152 -8.05 0.33 7.93
C SER A 152 -6.88 -0.63 7.73
N ILE A 153 -6.21 -0.98 8.83
CA ILE A 153 -5.10 -1.92 8.82
C ILE A 153 -5.61 -3.30 9.26
N PRO A 154 -5.49 -4.35 8.45
CA PRO A 154 -5.93 -5.69 8.84
C PRO A 154 -4.96 -6.32 9.85
N ALA A 155 -5.43 -7.32 10.57
CA ALA A 155 -4.55 -8.14 11.41
C ALA A 155 -3.42 -8.73 10.54
N GLN A 156 -2.16 -8.64 11.01
CA GLN A 156 -0.98 -9.07 10.27
C GLN A 156 -0.87 -8.42 8.87
N GLY A 157 -1.21 -7.13 8.76
CA GLY A 157 -1.29 -6.37 7.51
C GLY A 157 0.04 -6.08 6.82
N CYS A 158 1.14 -6.69 7.24
CA CYS A 158 2.43 -6.51 6.61
C CYS A 158 3.13 -7.81 6.29
N THR A 159 3.97 -7.76 5.28
CA THR A 159 5.02 -8.74 5.02
C THR A 159 6.36 -8.01 4.91
N TYR A 160 7.43 -8.63 5.37
CA TYR A 160 8.75 -8.04 5.25
C TYR A 160 9.84 -9.09 5.21
N TRP A 161 10.98 -8.69 4.67
CA TRP A 161 12.22 -9.44 4.74
C TRP A 161 13.35 -8.51 5.15
N ASN A 162 14.07 -8.90 6.18
CA ASN A 162 15.34 -8.31 6.56
C ASN A 162 16.44 -9.33 6.24
N GLY A 163 17.45 -8.92 5.49
CA GLY A 163 18.66 -9.72 5.31
C GLY A 163 19.42 -9.87 6.64
N GLU A 164 20.46 -10.67 6.61
CA GLU A 164 21.40 -10.73 7.71
C GLU A 164 22.24 -9.44 7.73
N ALA A 165 22.39 -8.84 8.91
CA ALA A 165 23.18 -7.64 9.07
C ALA A 165 24.61 -7.83 8.54
N MET A 166 25.14 -6.85 7.80
CA MET A 166 26.46 -6.84 7.18
C MET A 166 26.67 -7.84 6.03
N GLN A 167 25.65 -8.58 5.61
CA GLN A 167 25.68 -9.37 4.39
C GLN A 167 25.06 -8.57 3.23
N GLY A 168 25.72 -8.57 2.09
CA GLY A 168 25.30 -7.78 0.92
C GLY A 168 24.31 -8.49 0.00
N VAL A 169 23.57 -9.50 0.48
CA VAL A 169 22.62 -10.27 -0.35
C VAL A 169 21.28 -9.58 -0.37
N ASP A 170 20.78 -9.27 -1.56
CA ASP A 170 19.46 -8.71 -1.75
C ASP A 170 18.38 -9.80 -1.84
N TYR A 171 17.14 -9.46 -1.52
CA TYR A 171 15.99 -10.38 -1.59
C TYR A 171 15.80 -11.01 -2.98
N LEU A 172 16.14 -10.27 -4.04
CA LEU A 172 16.14 -10.76 -5.43
C LEU A 172 17.15 -11.87 -5.69
N GLU A 173 18.20 -11.96 -4.88
CA GLU A 173 19.31 -12.89 -5.06
C GLU A 173 19.12 -14.20 -4.29
N LEU A 174 18.02 -14.30 -3.54
CA LEU A 174 17.66 -15.52 -2.82
C LEU A 174 17.20 -16.60 -3.80
N ASP A 175 17.70 -17.82 -3.64
CA ASP A 175 17.30 -18.97 -4.45
C ASP A 175 15.79 -19.27 -4.34
N GLN A 176 15.21 -18.96 -3.20
CA GLN A 176 13.78 -19.14 -2.92
C GLN A 176 13.26 -18.14 -1.89
N THR A 177 11.97 -17.84 -1.96
CA THR A 177 11.30 -17.04 -0.93
C THR A 177 11.37 -17.76 0.41
N PRO A 178 11.87 -17.12 1.49
CA PRO A 178 11.86 -17.72 2.82
C PRO A 178 10.43 -18.08 3.26
N GLU A 179 10.26 -19.24 3.89
CA GLU A 179 8.95 -19.77 4.29
C GLU A 179 8.19 -18.79 5.20
N ALA A 180 8.88 -18.12 6.12
CA ALA A 180 8.29 -17.11 6.99
C ALA A 180 7.69 -15.95 6.18
N VAL A 181 8.39 -15.47 5.12
CA VAL A 181 7.89 -14.40 4.24
C VAL A 181 6.69 -14.89 3.42
N ALA A 182 6.76 -16.08 2.85
CA ALA A 182 5.65 -16.65 2.10
C ALA A 182 4.39 -16.80 2.96
N THR A 183 4.55 -17.29 4.20
CA THR A 183 3.45 -17.48 5.15
C THR A 183 2.82 -16.14 5.57
N THR A 184 3.63 -15.14 5.93
CA THR A 184 3.13 -13.82 6.32
C THR A 184 2.48 -13.09 5.15
N THR A 185 3.05 -13.20 3.94
CA THR A 185 2.46 -12.65 2.71
C THR A 185 1.08 -13.23 2.43
N ALA A 186 0.93 -14.55 2.54
CA ALA A 186 -0.36 -15.21 2.34
C ALA A 186 -1.39 -14.81 3.42
N ALA A 187 -0.97 -14.67 4.68
CA ALA A 187 -1.84 -14.22 5.77
C ALA A 187 -2.30 -12.78 5.57
N ALA A 188 -1.37 -11.86 5.25
CA ALA A 188 -1.67 -10.46 4.99
C ALA A 188 -2.70 -10.30 3.85
N ALA A 189 -2.50 -10.99 2.74
CA ALA A 189 -3.41 -10.94 1.60
C ALA A 189 -4.83 -11.43 1.96
N ARG A 190 -4.95 -12.58 2.64
CA ARG A 190 -6.25 -13.11 3.07
C ARG A 190 -6.98 -12.17 4.03
N ASN A 191 -6.27 -11.63 5.01
CA ASN A 191 -6.86 -10.73 6.01
C ASN A 191 -7.28 -9.40 5.38
N ALA A 192 -6.51 -8.87 4.43
CA ALA A 192 -6.85 -7.65 3.71
C ALA A 192 -8.09 -7.85 2.81
N ALA A 193 -8.15 -8.93 2.05
CA ALA A 193 -9.31 -9.23 1.21
C ALA A 193 -10.58 -9.42 2.09
N HIS A 194 -10.46 -10.13 3.21
CA HIS A 194 -11.56 -10.31 4.15
C HIS A 194 -12.03 -8.97 4.72
N LEU A 195 -11.10 -8.12 5.22
CA LEU A 195 -11.46 -6.84 5.81
C LEU A 195 -12.08 -5.89 4.78
N ALA A 196 -11.54 -5.84 3.55
CA ALA A 196 -12.08 -5.02 2.48
C ALA A 196 -13.51 -5.45 2.12
N GLU A 197 -13.79 -6.75 2.11
CA GLU A 197 -15.15 -7.27 1.87
C GLU A 197 -16.10 -6.90 3.02
N VAL A 198 -15.66 -7.02 4.27
CA VAL A 198 -16.46 -6.62 5.45
C VAL A 198 -16.78 -5.12 5.40
N LEU A 199 -15.81 -4.28 5.11
CA LEU A 199 -16.00 -2.82 5.04
C LEU A 199 -16.90 -2.41 3.86
N ARG A 200 -16.85 -3.14 2.75
CA ARG A 200 -17.76 -2.94 1.61
C ARG A 200 -19.21 -3.26 1.98
N GLN A 201 -19.43 -4.34 2.73
CA GLN A 201 -20.76 -4.79 3.16
C GLN A 201 -21.31 -3.99 4.35
N SER A 202 -20.43 -3.55 5.24
CA SER A 202 -20.77 -2.82 6.47
C SER A 202 -19.83 -1.62 6.63
N PRO A 203 -20.10 -0.50 5.95
CA PRO A 203 -19.26 0.70 6.02
C PRO A 203 -19.23 1.29 7.44
N TYR A 204 -18.17 2.02 7.75
CA TYR A 204 -18.10 2.84 8.97
C TYR A 204 -19.29 3.80 9.08
N PRO A 205 -19.77 4.08 10.30
CA PRO A 205 -20.87 5.03 10.49
C PRO A 205 -20.49 6.44 10.02
N PRO A 206 -21.46 7.31 9.73
CA PRO A 206 -21.22 8.72 9.44
C PRO A 206 -20.44 9.39 10.57
N TYR A 207 -19.57 10.36 10.20
CA TYR A 207 -18.84 11.21 11.13
C TYR A 207 -19.58 12.53 11.38
N ALA A 208 -20.69 12.79 10.66
CA ALA A 208 -21.51 13.95 10.91
C ALA A 208 -21.88 13.97 12.40
N GLY A 209 -21.59 15.10 13.03
CA GLY A 209 -21.94 15.31 14.42
C GLY A 209 -23.45 15.23 14.63
N PRO A 210 -23.91 15.11 15.88
CA PRO A 210 -25.32 15.23 16.17
C PRO A 210 -25.81 16.60 15.70
N ASP A 211 -26.94 16.63 15.01
CA ASP A 211 -27.69 17.84 14.73
C ASP A 211 -28.01 18.60 16.02
#